data_7eb6ad2f902b72dac63a262ac118bd83
#
_entry.id   7eb6ad2f902b72dac63a262ac118bd83
#
_cell.length_a   1.000
_cell.length_b   1.000
_cell.length_c   1.000
_cell.angle_alpha   90.00
_cell.angle_beta   90.00
_cell.angle_gamma   90.00
#
_symmetry.space_group_name_H-M   'P 1'
#
loop_
_entity.id
_entity.type
_entity.pdbx_description
1 polymer ?
#
loop_
_entity_poly.entity_id
_entity_poly.type
_entity_poly.pdbx_seq_one_letter_code
_entity_poly.pdbx_strand_id
1 'polypeptide(L)'
;MQRRRISSYISALASKASAAIPTRASLAIPTRYAKVLALSLLLLGGLASPAHAQSKAKKMVEQPDTVPLFRGLAVSVDAIGLGQMVLGSYGQYEAALRINLKDKYFPALELGYGKADATDDGTNLHYKTSAPYARIGVDWNLLRNKHDIYRLYGGVRYAFTTYKYDVEGPDITDPIWGTTTPYSAKDVSCNCHWLEGCFGIDVKIWGPIRMGWSVRYKRRIAHKEGDIGKAWYAPGFGKQGSSRLGGTFNIGYEF
;
A
#
# COMPACT_ATOMS: atom_id res chain seq x y z
N MET A 1 37.59 -29.96 43.43
CA MET A 1 38.28 -29.40 42.22
C MET A 1 37.37 -29.06 41.03
N GLN A 2 36.06 -29.12 41.14
CA GLN A 2 35.12 -28.91 39.99
C GLN A 2 34.57 -27.47 39.84
N ARG A 3 34.60 -26.66 40.88
CA ARG A 3 34.05 -25.28 40.85
C ARG A 3 34.90 -24.24 40.09
N ARG A 4 36.16 -24.51 39.83
CA ARG A 4 37.03 -23.55 39.10
C ARG A 4 36.97 -23.66 37.56
N ARG A 5 36.45 -24.75 37.02
CA ARG A 5 36.32 -24.92 35.56
C ARG A 5 35.07 -24.26 34.93
N ILE A 6 34.02 -24.07 35.72
CA ILE A 6 32.76 -23.47 35.22
C ILE A 6 32.89 -21.94 35.08
N SER A 7 33.67 -21.30 35.98
CA SER A 7 33.89 -19.86 35.96
C SER A 7 34.68 -19.38 34.71
N SER A 8 35.62 -20.23 34.24
CA SER A 8 36.41 -19.87 33.03
C SER A 8 35.64 -20.01 31.73
N TYR A 9 34.63 -20.87 31.66
CA TYR A 9 33.75 -20.99 30.47
C TYR A 9 32.74 -19.83 30.37
N ILE A 10 32.25 -19.34 31.50
CA ILE A 10 31.30 -18.23 31.53
C ILE A 10 31.99 -16.92 31.15
N SER A 11 33.23 -16.69 31.59
CA SER A 11 33.99 -15.51 31.20
C SER A 11 34.44 -15.52 29.71
N ALA A 12 34.70 -16.70 29.14
CA ALA A 12 35.03 -16.85 27.73
C ALA A 12 33.81 -16.66 26.81
N LEU A 13 32.61 -17.03 27.26
CA LEU A 13 31.35 -16.77 26.55
C LEU A 13 30.94 -15.29 26.61
N ALA A 14 31.17 -14.62 27.72
CA ALA A 14 30.89 -13.19 27.87
C ALA A 14 31.80 -12.31 27.00
N SER A 15 33.08 -12.69 26.83
CA SER A 15 34.01 -11.94 25.98
C SER A 15 33.74 -12.12 24.48
N LYS A 16 33.16 -13.26 24.04
CA LYS A 16 32.74 -13.46 22.64
C LYS A 16 31.43 -12.77 22.31
N ALA A 17 30.55 -12.55 23.28
CA ALA A 17 29.28 -11.83 23.04
C ALA A 17 29.48 -10.31 22.94
N SER A 18 30.58 -9.75 23.48
CA SER A 18 30.87 -8.32 23.42
C SER A 18 31.53 -7.86 22.09
N ALA A 19 31.99 -8.81 21.26
CA ALA A 19 32.69 -8.49 20.01
C ALA A 19 31.77 -8.46 18.75
N ALA A 20 30.48 -8.65 18.91
CA ALA A 20 29.51 -8.73 17.81
C ALA A 20 28.39 -7.67 17.89
N ILE A 21 28.70 -6.45 18.33
CA ILE A 21 27.83 -5.31 18.10
C ILE A 21 28.33 -4.62 16.83
N PRO A 22 27.67 -4.76 15.68
CA PRO A 22 28.02 -3.98 14.51
C PRO A 22 27.65 -2.53 14.79
N THR A 23 28.67 -1.70 15.01
CA THR A 23 28.58 -0.26 15.04
C THR A 23 27.83 0.24 13.80
N ARG A 24 26.69 0.89 14.07
CA ARG A 24 25.97 1.80 13.16
C ARG A 24 26.02 1.42 11.68
N ALA A 25 25.09 0.56 11.26
CA ALA A 25 24.67 0.58 9.87
C ALA A 25 24.09 1.98 9.62
N SER A 26 24.86 2.82 8.94
CA SER A 26 24.38 4.05 8.34
C SER A 26 23.26 3.64 7.39
N LEU A 27 22.01 3.92 7.76
CA LEU A 27 20.85 3.84 6.88
C LEU A 27 21.02 4.92 5.80
N ALA A 28 21.89 4.66 4.83
CA ALA A 28 21.98 5.44 3.62
C ALA A 28 20.70 5.13 2.82
N ILE A 29 19.68 5.96 3.01
CA ILE A 29 18.48 5.95 2.18
C ILE A 29 18.98 6.22 0.75
N PRO A 30 18.76 5.30 -0.23
CA PRO A 30 19.17 5.52 -1.60
C PRO A 30 18.61 6.85 -2.08
N THR A 31 19.44 7.66 -2.72
CA THR A 31 19.12 9.03 -3.17
C THR A 31 17.84 9.14 -3.99
N ARG A 32 17.41 8.02 -4.60
CA ARG A 32 16.13 7.91 -5.32
C ARG A 32 14.90 8.05 -4.42
N TYR A 33 14.96 7.51 -3.19
CA TYR A 33 13.86 7.61 -2.22
C TYR A 33 13.88 8.92 -1.43
N ALA A 34 15.06 9.53 -1.26
CA ALA A 34 15.20 10.82 -0.59
C ALA A 34 14.44 11.94 -1.32
N LYS A 35 14.42 11.91 -2.66
CA LYS A 35 13.68 12.89 -3.48
C LYS A 35 12.15 12.72 -3.35
N VAL A 36 11.66 11.49 -3.27
CA VAL A 36 10.22 11.20 -3.08
C VAL A 36 9.78 11.57 -1.67
N LEU A 37 10.61 11.28 -0.67
CA LEU A 37 10.35 11.65 0.73
C LEU A 37 10.40 13.17 0.93
N ALA A 38 11.33 13.86 0.28
CA ALA A 38 11.41 15.33 0.30
C ALA A 38 10.20 15.97 -0.37
N LEU A 39 9.73 15.42 -1.49
CA LEU A 39 8.55 15.94 -2.19
C LEU A 39 7.26 15.71 -1.36
N SER A 40 7.14 14.57 -0.68
CA SER A 40 6.00 14.30 0.20
C SER A 40 6.02 15.14 1.47
N LEU A 41 7.20 15.43 2.04
CA LEU A 41 7.36 16.34 3.17
C LEU A 41 7.09 17.80 2.78
N LEU A 42 7.44 18.21 1.57
CA LEU A 42 7.12 19.55 1.04
C LEU A 42 5.61 19.73 0.84
N LEU A 43 4.91 18.70 0.38
CA LEU A 43 3.45 18.70 0.28
C LEU A 43 2.76 18.71 1.66
N LEU A 44 3.32 18.04 2.66
CA LEU A 44 2.83 18.12 4.05
C LEU A 44 3.16 19.45 4.74
N GLY A 45 4.33 20.02 4.47
CA GLY A 45 4.78 21.30 5.06
C GLY A 45 4.01 22.51 4.54
N GLY A 46 3.50 22.46 3.31
CA GLY A 46 2.68 23.53 2.73
C GLY A 46 1.29 23.69 3.35
N LEU A 47 0.81 22.68 4.10
CA LEU A 47 -0.49 22.72 4.79
C LEU A 47 -0.39 23.20 6.26
N ALA A 48 0.80 23.45 6.77
CA ALA A 48 1.03 23.93 8.14
C ALA A 48 1.10 25.46 8.22
N SER A 49 0.28 26.18 7.46
CA SER A 49 0.01 27.57 7.78
C SER A 49 -0.81 27.60 9.07
N PRO A 50 -0.38 28.30 10.14
CA PRO A 50 -1.21 28.49 11.32
C PRO A 50 -2.41 29.37 10.92
N ALA A 51 -3.49 28.70 10.50
CA ALA A 51 -4.77 29.38 10.39
C ALA A 51 -5.19 29.77 11.81
N HIS A 52 -5.01 31.02 12.19
CA HIS A 52 -5.62 31.62 13.35
C HIS A 52 -7.13 31.68 13.14
N ALA A 53 -7.77 30.54 13.18
CA ALA A 53 -9.21 30.41 13.23
C ALA A 53 -9.64 30.39 14.70
N GLN A 54 -9.63 31.58 15.35
CA GLN A 54 -10.54 31.82 16.48
C GLN A 54 -11.96 31.90 15.94
N SER A 55 -12.50 30.78 15.53
CA SER A 55 -13.92 30.60 15.32
C SER A 55 -14.54 30.39 16.70
N LYS A 56 -15.27 31.40 17.23
CA LYS A 56 -16.27 31.21 18.28
C LYS A 56 -17.06 29.96 17.91
N ALA A 57 -17.10 28.99 18.82
CA ALA A 57 -17.88 27.78 18.65
C ALA A 57 -19.36 28.15 18.41
N LYS A 58 -19.70 28.30 17.14
CA LYS A 58 -21.10 28.40 16.72
C LYS A 58 -21.71 27.08 17.11
N LYS A 59 -22.72 27.06 18.03
CA LYS A 59 -23.53 25.89 18.29
C LYS A 59 -23.92 25.32 16.93
N MET A 60 -23.36 24.17 16.59
CA MET A 60 -23.73 23.45 15.35
C MET A 60 -25.20 23.09 15.51
N VAL A 61 -26.04 23.82 14.81
CA VAL A 61 -27.44 23.41 14.60
C VAL A 61 -27.35 22.16 13.75
N GLU A 62 -27.74 21.05 14.31
CA GLU A 62 -27.91 19.79 13.59
C GLU A 62 -28.96 20.05 12.51
N GLN A 63 -28.54 20.20 11.26
CA GLN A 63 -29.47 20.39 10.15
C GLN A 63 -30.31 19.13 10.02
N PRO A 64 -31.63 19.24 9.92
CA PRO A 64 -32.50 18.09 9.75
C PRO A 64 -32.09 17.31 8.49
N ASP A 65 -32.15 15.98 8.57
CA ASP A 65 -31.70 15.00 7.55
C ASP A 65 -32.67 14.97 6.33
N THR A 66 -33.04 16.15 5.81
CA THR A 66 -33.96 16.35 4.67
C THR A 66 -33.25 16.25 3.31
N VAL A 67 -32.02 15.75 3.29
CA VAL A 67 -31.20 15.64 2.09
C VAL A 67 -31.64 14.45 1.24
N PRO A 68 -31.69 14.57 -0.09
CA PRO A 68 -32.03 13.45 -0.96
C PRO A 68 -31.06 12.30 -0.78
N LEU A 69 -31.53 11.05 -0.99
CA LEU A 69 -30.73 9.84 -0.84
C LEU A 69 -29.49 9.86 -1.72
N PHE A 70 -29.67 10.19 -3.01
CA PHE A 70 -28.60 10.33 -3.96
C PHE A 70 -28.17 11.79 -4.06
N ARG A 71 -26.88 12.05 -3.83
CA ARG A 71 -26.31 13.41 -3.84
C ARG A 71 -25.26 13.64 -4.90
N GLY A 72 -24.84 12.59 -5.59
CA GLY A 72 -23.86 12.73 -6.66
C GLY A 72 -22.99 11.50 -6.84
N LEU A 73 -22.11 11.61 -7.80
CA LEU A 73 -21.15 10.62 -8.21
C LEU A 73 -19.77 11.27 -8.20
N ALA A 74 -18.77 10.56 -7.70
CA ALA A 74 -17.38 11.02 -7.75
C ALA A 74 -16.51 9.99 -8.47
N VAL A 75 -15.68 10.47 -9.38
CA VAL A 75 -14.63 9.67 -10.03
C VAL A 75 -13.29 10.19 -9.55
N SER A 76 -12.38 9.31 -9.18
CA SER A 76 -11.05 9.71 -8.72
C SER A 76 -9.96 8.77 -9.22
N VAL A 77 -8.73 9.28 -9.26
CA VAL A 77 -7.52 8.51 -9.61
C VAL A 77 -6.49 8.60 -8.49
N ASP A 78 -5.70 7.55 -8.31
CA ASP A 78 -4.61 7.51 -7.32
C ASP A 78 -3.31 8.05 -7.93
N ALA A 79 -2.90 9.23 -7.48
CA ALA A 79 -1.68 9.87 -7.95
C ALA A 79 -0.40 9.23 -7.40
N ILE A 80 -0.44 8.61 -6.19
CA ILE A 80 0.74 7.90 -5.65
C ILE A 80 1.01 6.65 -6.47
N GLY A 81 -0.01 5.88 -6.79
CA GLY A 81 0.12 4.69 -7.63
C GLY A 81 0.70 5.02 -9.00
N LEU A 82 0.21 6.10 -9.64
CA LEU A 82 0.78 6.61 -10.89
C LEU A 82 2.25 6.98 -10.75
N GLY A 83 2.62 7.71 -9.68
CA GLY A 83 4.01 8.08 -9.42
C GLY A 83 4.92 6.87 -9.22
N GLN A 84 4.47 5.83 -8.52
CA GLN A 84 5.22 4.59 -8.34
C GLN A 84 5.45 3.86 -9.66
N MET A 85 4.46 3.87 -10.56
CA MET A 85 4.58 3.22 -11.87
C MET A 85 5.62 3.90 -12.77
N VAL A 86 5.73 5.22 -12.69
CA VAL A 86 6.68 6.01 -13.50
C VAL A 86 8.10 5.94 -12.93
N LEU A 87 8.24 5.91 -11.61
CA LEU A 87 9.53 6.05 -10.92
C LEU A 87 10.11 4.73 -10.40
N GLY A 88 9.30 3.65 -10.36
CA GLY A 88 9.67 2.38 -9.74
C GLY A 88 9.65 1.18 -10.67
N SER A 89 10.19 0.07 -10.18
CA SER A 89 10.13 -1.24 -10.83
C SER A 89 8.77 -1.92 -10.66
N TYR A 90 7.87 -1.35 -9.84
CA TYR A 90 6.51 -1.82 -9.65
C TYR A 90 5.59 -0.64 -9.33
N GLY A 91 4.34 -0.76 -9.68
CA GLY A 91 3.34 0.27 -9.43
C GLY A 91 1.96 -0.17 -9.88
N GLN A 92 1.00 0.74 -9.75
CA GLN A 92 -0.38 0.48 -10.12
C GLN A 92 -1.06 1.76 -10.63
N TYR A 93 -1.98 1.60 -11.58
CA TYR A 93 -2.97 2.64 -11.90
C TYR A 93 -4.27 2.25 -11.21
N GLU A 94 -4.97 3.21 -10.68
CA GLU A 94 -6.23 2.97 -10.00
C GLU A 94 -7.20 4.11 -10.28
N ALA A 95 -8.40 3.75 -10.69
CA ALA A 95 -9.53 4.64 -10.80
C ALA A 95 -10.64 4.16 -9.86
N ALA A 96 -11.27 5.08 -9.17
CA ALA A 96 -12.36 4.81 -8.24
C ALA A 96 -13.62 5.57 -8.62
N LEU A 97 -14.74 4.88 -8.54
CA LEU A 97 -16.07 5.42 -8.65
C LEU A 97 -16.73 5.36 -7.26
N ARG A 98 -17.21 6.49 -6.76
CA ARG A 98 -17.92 6.59 -5.49
C ARG A 98 -19.30 7.20 -5.69
N ILE A 99 -20.30 6.59 -5.08
CA ILE A 99 -21.67 7.10 -5.08
C ILE A 99 -21.91 7.77 -3.72
N ASN A 100 -22.35 9.03 -3.75
CA ASN A 100 -22.66 9.77 -2.54
C ASN A 100 -24.12 9.53 -2.12
N LEU A 101 -24.30 8.84 -0.99
CA LEU A 101 -25.62 8.59 -0.38
C LEU A 101 -25.74 9.38 0.91
N LYS A 102 -26.54 10.46 0.89
CA LYS A 102 -26.80 11.36 2.04
C LYS A 102 -25.55 11.96 2.70
N ASP A 103 -24.42 12.07 1.98
CA ASP A 103 -23.11 12.44 2.55
C ASP A 103 -22.62 11.54 3.70
N LYS A 104 -23.31 10.41 3.93
CA LYS A 104 -23.03 9.48 5.02
C LYS A 104 -22.39 8.19 4.56
N TYR A 105 -22.88 7.62 3.47
CA TYR A 105 -22.38 6.37 2.90
C TYR A 105 -21.87 6.60 1.49
N PHE A 106 -20.74 6.00 1.18
CA PHE A 106 -20.11 6.09 -0.12
C PHE A 106 -19.75 4.69 -0.63
N PRO A 107 -20.70 3.97 -1.25
CA PRO A 107 -20.35 2.78 -2.02
C PRO A 107 -19.28 3.11 -3.02
N ALA A 108 -18.24 2.28 -3.10
CA ALA A 108 -17.07 2.49 -3.93
C ALA A 108 -16.77 1.25 -4.76
N LEU A 109 -16.51 1.47 -6.05
CA LEU A 109 -15.95 0.50 -6.97
C LEU A 109 -14.61 1.05 -7.45
N GLU A 110 -13.54 0.27 -7.26
CA GLU A 110 -12.20 0.65 -7.69
C GLU A 110 -11.68 -0.38 -8.68
N LEU A 111 -11.18 0.09 -9.79
CA LEU A 111 -10.56 -0.72 -10.83
C LEU A 111 -9.13 -0.25 -11.01
N GLY A 112 -8.21 -1.19 -11.09
CA GLY A 112 -6.81 -0.87 -11.28
C GLY A 112 -6.06 -1.90 -12.09
N TYR A 113 -4.87 -1.52 -12.48
CA TYR A 113 -3.91 -2.37 -13.18
C TYR A 113 -2.57 -2.26 -12.49
N GLY A 114 -2.04 -3.39 -12.02
CA GLY A 114 -0.75 -3.46 -11.35
C GLY A 114 0.30 -4.09 -12.26
N LYS A 115 1.52 -3.56 -12.21
CA LYS A 115 2.69 -4.10 -12.91
C LYS A 115 3.87 -4.17 -11.95
N ALA A 116 4.64 -5.23 -12.06
CA ALA A 116 5.95 -5.34 -11.42
C ALA A 116 6.93 -6.00 -12.39
N ASP A 117 8.16 -5.48 -12.39
CA ASP A 117 9.28 -5.96 -13.19
C ASP A 117 10.52 -5.70 -12.33
N ALA A 118 10.90 -6.68 -11.52
CA ALA A 118 11.92 -6.49 -10.49
C ALA A 118 12.68 -7.79 -10.19
N THR A 119 13.94 -7.64 -9.86
CA THR A 119 14.78 -8.70 -9.33
C THR A 119 14.76 -8.64 -7.80
N ASP A 120 14.58 -9.78 -7.16
CA ASP A 120 14.68 -9.91 -5.71
C ASP A 120 16.14 -10.06 -5.30
N ASP A 121 16.66 -9.08 -4.57
CA ASP A 121 18.08 -9.03 -4.16
C ASP A 121 18.50 -10.21 -3.27
N GLY A 122 17.54 -10.88 -2.60
CA GLY A 122 17.81 -12.01 -1.72
C GLY A 122 17.98 -13.34 -2.45
N THR A 123 17.25 -13.52 -3.54
CA THR A 123 17.22 -14.79 -4.30
C THR A 123 17.82 -14.67 -5.70
N ASN A 124 18.12 -13.46 -6.16
CA ASN A 124 18.50 -13.14 -7.54
C ASN A 124 17.48 -13.63 -8.59
N LEU A 125 16.22 -13.84 -8.18
CA LEU A 125 15.16 -14.20 -9.08
C LEU A 125 14.53 -12.93 -9.66
N HIS A 126 14.41 -12.90 -10.96
CA HIS A 126 13.73 -11.84 -11.69
C HIS A 126 12.24 -12.19 -11.84
N TYR A 127 11.37 -11.29 -11.39
CA TYR A 127 9.92 -11.48 -11.44
C TYR A 127 9.27 -10.44 -12.33
N LYS A 128 8.41 -10.91 -13.22
CA LYS A 128 7.61 -10.05 -14.08
C LYS A 128 6.14 -10.45 -13.97
N THR A 129 5.28 -9.49 -13.68
CA THR A 129 3.84 -9.69 -13.62
C THR A 129 3.09 -8.42 -13.99
N SER A 130 1.94 -8.58 -14.59
CA SER A 130 1.01 -7.48 -14.85
C SER A 130 -0.40 -8.02 -14.95
N ALA A 131 -1.35 -7.42 -14.22
CA ALA A 131 -2.75 -7.81 -14.30
C ALA A 131 -3.69 -6.74 -13.76
N PRO A 132 -4.97 -6.76 -14.18
CA PRO A 132 -6.02 -5.97 -13.58
C PRO A 132 -6.41 -6.50 -12.20
N TYR A 133 -6.94 -5.61 -11.38
CA TYR A 133 -7.57 -5.94 -10.11
C TYR A 133 -8.83 -5.10 -9.91
N ALA A 134 -9.73 -5.60 -9.09
CA ALA A 134 -10.94 -4.89 -8.73
C ALA A 134 -11.14 -4.89 -7.21
N ARG A 135 -11.77 -3.82 -6.72
CA ARG A 135 -12.19 -3.66 -5.32
C ARG A 135 -13.59 -3.12 -5.25
N ILE A 136 -14.37 -3.65 -4.33
CA ILE A 136 -15.71 -3.17 -4.03
C ILE A 136 -15.84 -2.97 -2.53
N GLY A 137 -16.49 -1.90 -2.13
CA GLY A 137 -16.66 -1.62 -0.71
C GLY A 137 -17.54 -0.42 -0.42
N VAL A 138 -17.47 0.02 0.83
CA VAL A 138 -18.24 1.18 1.29
C VAL A 138 -17.40 1.98 2.27
N ASP A 139 -17.45 3.30 2.12
CA ASP A 139 -16.90 4.27 3.06
C ASP A 139 -18.02 4.91 3.87
N TRP A 140 -17.77 5.22 5.13
CA TRP A 140 -18.65 5.95 6.02
C TRP A 140 -18.03 7.28 6.39
N ASN A 141 -18.79 8.36 6.26
CA ASN A 141 -18.37 9.65 6.76
C ASN A 141 -18.44 9.66 8.29
N LEU A 142 -17.31 9.83 8.95
CA LEU A 142 -17.18 9.81 10.40
C LEU A 142 -17.40 11.20 11.03
N LEU A 143 -17.41 12.27 10.22
CA LEU A 143 -17.64 13.62 10.73
C LEU A 143 -19.05 13.75 11.31
N ARG A 144 -19.18 14.54 12.38
CA ARG A 144 -20.47 14.88 12.96
C ARG A 144 -21.33 15.69 11.98
N ASN A 145 -20.73 16.72 11.36
CA ASN A 145 -21.35 17.44 10.25
C ASN A 145 -21.08 16.68 8.93
N LYS A 146 -22.10 15.99 8.41
CA LYS A 146 -21.99 15.18 7.19
C LYS A 146 -21.89 16.00 5.91
N HIS A 147 -22.39 17.24 5.93
CA HIS A 147 -22.53 18.11 4.77
C HIS A 147 -21.41 19.11 4.61
N ASP A 148 -20.27 18.89 5.28
CA ASP A 148 -19.10 19.75 5.19
C ASP A 148 -18.33 19.55 3.88
N ILE A 149 -17.49 20.55 3.54
CA ILE A 149 -16.53 20.45 2.45
C ILE A 149 -15.46 19.38 2.72
N TYR A 150 -15.21 19.10 4.00
CA TYR A 150 -14.30 18.04 4.48
C TYR A 150 -15.06 16.75 4.71
N ARG A 151 -14.45 15.62 4.38
CA ARG A 151 -14.93 14.29 4.72
C ARG A 151 -13.82 13.52 5.40
N LEU A 152 -14.06 13.09 6.64
CA LEU A 152 -13.25 12.09 7.30
C LEU A 152 -13.98 10.78 7.17
N TYR A 153 -13.37 9.79 6.52
CA TYR A 153 -14.06 8.54 6.27
C TYR A 153 -13.26 7.33 6.74
N GLY A 154 -13.99 6.33 7.17
CA GLY A 154 -13.52 4.98 7.37
C GLY A 154 -14.29 4.04 6.47
N GLY A 155 -13.64 3.00 5.97
CA GLY A 155 -14.30 2.09 5.04
C GLY A 155 -13.70 0.71 5.03
N VAL A 156 -14.43 -0.20 4.41
CA VAL A 156 -13.98 -1.57 4.16
C VAL A 156 -14.12 -1.90 2.69
N ARG A 157 -13.20 -2.70 2.17
CA ARG A 157 -13.22 -3.16 0.79
C ARG A 157 -12.87 -4.63 0.70
N TYR A 158 -13.55 -5.32 -0.18
CA TYR A 158 -13.14 -6.62 -0.66
C TYR A 158 -12.47 -6.45 -2.02
N ALA A 159 -11.35 -7.11 -2.21
CA ALA A 159 -10.55 -6.98 -3.39
C ALA A 159 -10.09 -8.33 -3.92
N PHE A 160 -9.92 -8.42 -5.23
CA PHE A 160 -9.45 -9.62 -5.88
C PHE A 160 -8.66 -9.33 -7.16
N THR A 161 -7.75 -10.24 -7.48
CA THR A 161 -7.01 -10.26 -8.75
C THR A 161 -6.73 -11.69 -9.17
N THR A 162 -6.74 -11.91 -10.48
CA THR A 162 -6.21 -13.13 -11.10
C THR A 162 -5.09 -12.67 -12.03
N TYR A 163 -3.92 -13.24 -11.86
CA TYR A 163 -2.73 -12.78 -12.56
C TYR A 163 -1.81 -13.94 -12.91
N LYS A 164 -0.93 -13.68 -13.86
CA LYS A 164 0.18 -14.55 -14.22
C LYS A 164 1.50 -13.88 -13.89
N TYR A 165 2.49 -14.66 -13.54
CA TYR A 165 3.83 -14.15 -13.36
C TYR A 165 4.86 -15.03 -14.07
N ASP A 166 5.92 -14.38 -14.50
CA ASP A 166 7.11 -15.02 -15.03
C ASP A 166 8.20 -14.93 -13.97
N VAL A 167 8.99 -15.95 -13.83
CA VAL A 167 10.18 -15.97 -12.96
C VAL A 167 11.35 -16.53 -13.75
N GLU A 168 12.47 -15.82 -13.67
CA GLU A 168 13.74 -16.22 -14.26
C GLU A 168 14.81 -16.09 -13.17
N GLY A 169 15.68 -17.09 -13.09
CA GLY A 169 16.75 -17.13 -12.10
C GLY A 169 18.07 -17.54 -12.69
N PRO A 170 19.14 -17.54 -11.88
CA PRO A 170 20.42 -18.06 -12.30
C PRO A 170 20.31 -19.54 -12.67
N ASP A 171 21.08 -19.92 -13.67
CA ASP A 171 21.12 -21.30 -14.14
C ASP A 171 21.54 -22.26 -13.02
N ILE A 172 20.88 -23.41 -12.96
CA ILE A 172 21.19 -24.46 -11.99
C ILE A 172 22.18 -25.43 -12.64
N THR A 173 23.40 -25.50 -12.09
CA THR A 173 24.43 -26.44 -12.54
C THR A 173 24.41 -27.66 -11.65
N ASP A 174 24.24 -28.85 -12.25
CA ASP A 174 24.36 -30.14 -11.57
C ASP A 174 25.81 -30.34 -11.10
N PRO A 175 26.06 -30.48 -9.79
CA PRO A 175 27.42 -30.63 -9.26
C PRO A 175 28.05 -31.98 -9.60
N ILE A 176 27.29 -32.97 -10.05
CA ILE A 176 27.78 -34.33 -10.36
C ILE A 176 28.05 -34.46 -11.86
N TRP A 177 27.10 -34.03 -12.69
CA TRP A 177 27.14 -34.23 -14.13
C TRP A 177 27.61 -32.99 -14.90
N GLY A 178 27.73 -31.83 -14.22
CA GLY A 178 28.15 -30.56 -14.84
C GLY A 178 27.16 -29.99 -15.85
N THR A 179 25.96 -30.57 -15.95
CA THR A 179 24.91 -30.07 -16.84
C THR A 179 24.28 -28.81 -16.26
N THR A 180 24.10 -27.80 -17.08
CA THR A 180 23.47 -26.54 -16.69
C THR A 180 22.05 -26.48 -17.25
N THR A 181 21.08 -26.20 -16.37
CA THR A 181 19.68 -26.07 -16.73
C THR A 181 19.19 -24.67 -16.38
N PRO A 182 18.59 -23.92 -17.33
CA PRO A 182 18.05 -22.60 -17.04
C PRO A 182 16.86 -22.70 -16.08
N TYR A 183 16.89 -21.88 -15.01
CA TYR A 183 15.75 -21.75 -14.11
C TYR A 183 14.80 -20.67 -14.63
N SER A 184 13.79 -21.07 -15.37
CA SER A 184 12.78 -20.18 -15.95
C SER A 184 11.41 -20.82 -15.92
N ALA A 185 10.42 -20.05 -15.46
CA ALA A 185 9.02 -20.44 -15.55
C ALA A 185 8.19 -19.26 -16.02
N LYS A 186 7.31 -19.51 -16.96
CA LYS A 186 6.47 -18.49 -17.59
C LYS A 186 4.99 -18.80 -17.41
N ASP A 187 4.18 -17.74 -17.40
CA ASP A 187 2.71 -17.85 -17.34
C ASP A 187 2.17 -18.58 -16.11
N VAL A 188 2.87 -18.54 -14.98
CA VAL A 188 2.41 -19.20 -13.75
C VAL A 188 1.18 -18.50 -13.22
N SER A 189 0.03 -19.17 -13.25
CA SER A 189 -1.27 -18.59 -12.90
C SER A 189 -1.50 -18.58 -11.40
N CYS A 190 -1.90 -17.42 -10.87
CA CYS A 190 -2.21 -17.19 -9.47
C CYS A 190 -3.51 -16.40 -9.30
N ASN A 191 -4.13 -16.52 -8.14
CA ASN A 191 -5.18 -15.62 -7.72
C ASN A 191 -4.92 -15.11 -6.30
N CYS A 192 -5.44 -13.94 -5.99
CA CYS A 192 -5.32 -13.36 -4.65
C CYS A 192 -6.61 -12.61 -4.29
N HIS A 193 -7.11 -12.89 -3.08
CA HIS A 193 -8.26 -12.22 -2.50
C HIS A 193 -7.87 -11.63 -1.16
N TRP A 194 -8.29 -10.39 -0.90
CA TRP A 194 -7.95 -9.72 0.34
C TRP A 194 -9.05 -8.76 0.80
N LEU A 195 -9.05 -8.44 2.09
CA LEU A 195 -9.84 -7.36 2.68
C LEU A 195 -8.96 -6.16 2.93
N GLU A 196 -9.53 -4.97 2.75
CA GLU A 196 -8.89 -3.71 3.09
C GLU A 196 -9.75 -2.94 4.10
N GLY A 197 -9.10 -2.46 5.17
CA GLY A 197 -9.62 -1.39 6.00
C GLY A 197 -9.03 -0.07 5.53
N CYS A 198 -9.86 0.93 5.28
CA CYS A 198 -9.45 2.22 4.78
C CYS A 198 -9.80 3.32 5.79
N PHE A 199 -8.91 4.28 5.95
CA PHE A 199 -9.16 5.51 6.70
C PHE A 199 -8.57 6.68 5.94
N GLY A 200 -9.34 7.77 5.76
CA GLY A 200 -8.86 8.87 4.95
C GLY A 200 -9.61 10.17 5.16
N ILE A 201 -9.02 11.21 4.61
CA ILE A 201 -9.57 12.55 4.55
C ILE A 201 -9.73 12.92 3.08
N ASP A 202 -10.85 13.53 2.76
CA ASP A 202 -11.19 14.04 1.44
C ASP A 202 -11.73 15.47 1.57
N VAL A 203 -11.20 16.37 0.76
CA VAL A 203 -11.49 17.80 0.82
C VAL A 203 -11.90 18.31 -0.55
N LYS A 204 -12.96 19.11 -0.60
CA LYS A 204 -13.35 19.86 -1.78
C LYS A 204 -12.46 21.09 -1.90
N ILE A 205 -11.63 21.15 -2.94
CA ILE A 205 -10.64 22.22 -3.11
C ILE A 205 -11.23 23.36 -3.94
N TRP A 206 -11.78 23.04 -5.11
CA TRP A 206 -12.34 24.05 -5.99
C TRP A 206 -13.41 23.45 -6.89
N GLY A 207 -14.62 24.06 -6.89
CA GLY A 207 -15.75 23.60 -7.69
C GLY A 207 -16.03 22.11 -7.45
N PRO A 208 -15.99 21.25 -8.47
CA PRO A 208 -16.21 19.81 -8.36
C PRO A 208 -14.95 19.03 -7.98
N ILE A 209 -13.78 19.67 -7.88
CA ILE A 209 -12.50 19.01 -7.66
C ILE A 209 -12.33 18.71 -6.17
N ARG A 210 -12.03 17.44 -5.89
CA ARG A 210 -11.72 16.92 -4.55
C ARG A 210 -10.35 16.28 -4.53
N MET A 211 -9.66 16.42 -3.41
CA MET A 211 -8.38 15.78 -3.15
C MET A 211 -8.41 15.13 -1.78
N GLY A 212 -7.77 13.99 -1.66
CA GLY A 212 -7.78 13.27 -0.40
C GLY A 212 -6.63 12.30 -0.23
N TRP A 213 -6.29 12.08 1.04
CA TRP A 213 -5.34 11.06 1.46
C TRP A 213 -6.06 9.91 2.11
N SER A 214 -5.62 8.68 1.87
CA SER A 214 -6.07 7.55 2.66
C SER A 214 -4.93 6.62 3.01
N VAL A 215 -5.07 6.01 4.18
CA VAL A 215 -4.25 4.89 4.63
C VAL A 215 -5.09 3.63 4.51
N ARG A 216 -4.50 2.55 3.99
CA ARG A 216 -5.17 1.28 3.72
C ARG A 216 -4.40 0.16 4.38
N TYR A 217 -5.06 -0.62 5.22
CA TYR A 217 -4.55 -1.86 5.73
C TYR A 217 -5.17 -3.02 4.97
N LYS A 218 -4.32 -3.81 4.31
CA LYS A 218 -4.71 -4.93 3.46
C LYS A 218 -4.41 -6.24 4.18
N ARG A 219 -5.36 -7.14 4.25
CA ARG A 219 -5.21 -8.48 4.82
C ARG A 219 -5.59 -9.53 3.79
N ARG A 220 -4.65 -10.41 3.42
CA ARG A 220 -4.92 -11.52 2.51
C ARG A 220 -5.83 -12.54 3.18
N ILE A 221 -6.88 -12.99 2.47
CA ILE A 221 -7.83 -13.99 2.94
C ILE A 221 -7.58 -15.30 2.24
N ALA A 222 -7.47 -15.28 0.91
CA ALA A 222 -7.25 -16.44 0.09
C ALA A 222 -6.20 -16.16 -0.99
N HIS A 223 -5.40 -17.15 -1.28
CA HIS A 223 -4.36 -17.09 -2.28
C HIS A 223 -4.14 -18.49 -2.86
N LYS A 224 -4.25 -18.62 -4.16
CA LYS A 224 -3.82 -19.81 -4.86
C LYS A 224 -2.41 -19.55 -5.37
N GLU A 225 -1.46 -20.31 -4.87
CA GLU A 225 -0.07 -20.28 -5.32
C GLU A 225 0.03 -20.99 -6.67
N GLY A 226 0.95 -20.56 -7.50
CA GLY A 226 1.27 -21.28 -8.73
C GLY A 226 2.09 -22.54 -8.45
N ASP A 227 2.24 -23.38 -9.43
CA ASP A 227 2.90 -24.68 -9.32
C ASP A 227 4.39 -24.58 -8.89
N ILE A 228 5.00 -23.41 -9.03
CA ILE A 228 6.43 -23.17 -8.76
C ILE A 228 6.64 -22.33 -7.47
N GLY A 229 5.56 -21.94 -6.78
CA GLY A 229 5.65 -21.21 -5.52
C GLY A 229 4.96 -19.86 -5.54
N LYS A 230 5.43 -18.98 -4.66
CA LYS A 230 4.77 -17.69 -4.38
C LYS A 230 5.30 -16.59 -5.28
N ALA A 231 4.39 -15.87 -5.95
CA ALA A 231 4.76 -14.67 -6.68
C ALA A 231 5.32 -13.60 -5.75
N TRP A 232 6.36 -12.89 -6.18
CA TRP A 232 6.95 -11.78 -5.42
C TRP A 232 5.98 -10.60 -5.24
N TYR A 233 5.12 -10.36 -6.22
CA TYR A 233 4.16 -9.26 -6.24
C TYR A 233 2.80 -9.72 -6.73
N ALA A 234 1.74 -9.30 -6.05
CA ALA A 234 0.36 -9.49 -6.48
C ALA A 234 -0.24 -8.11 -6.85
N PRO A 235 -0.73 -7.93 -8.09
CA PRO A 235 -1.33 -6.69 -8.55
C PRO A 235 -2.43 -6.20 -7.61
N GLY A 236 -2.38 -4.92 -7.21
CA GLY A 236 -3.31 -4.32 -6.26
C GLY A 236 -3.05 -4.62 -4.79
N PHE A 237 -2.53 -5.80 -4.45
CA PHE A 237 -2.16 -6.14 -3.07
C PHE A 237 -0.77 -5.59 -2.70
N GLY A 238 0.21 -5.78 -3.57
CA GLY A 238 1.60 -5.39 -3.36
C GLY A 238 2.56 -6.57 -3.22
N LYS A 239 3.74 -6.34 -2.64
CA LYS A 239 4.75 -7.39 -2.41
C LYS A 239 4.18 -8.50 -1.54
N GLN A 240 4.71 -9.71 -1.68
CA GLN A 240 4.26 -10.88 -0.95
C GLN A 240 4.24 -10.67 0.58
N GLY A 241 3.23 -11.26 1.24
CA GLY A 241 3.00 -11.16 2.68
C GLY A 241 1.55 -11.50 3.03
N SER A 242 1.25 -11.66 4.32
CA SER A 242 -0.11 -11.88 4.81
C SER A 242 -0.90 -10.58 4.99
N SER A 243 -0.20 -9.48 5.20
CA SER A 243 -0.79 -8.14 5.37
C SER A 243 0.13 -7.07 4.82
N ARG A 244 -0.47 -5.94 4.44
CA ARG A 244 0.24 -4.76 3.92
C ARG A 244 -0.43 -3.48 4.38
N LEU A 245 0.40 -2.47 4.63
CA LEU A 245 -0.04 -1.09 4.81
C LEU A 245 0.29 -0.32 3.53
N GLY A 246 -0.64 0.50 3.08
CA GLY A 246 -0.48 1.35 1.91
C GLY A 246 -1.08 2.72 2.14
N GLY A 247 -0.63 3.69 1.35
CA GLY A 247 -1.20 5.03 1.29
C GLY A 247 -1.62 5.36 -0.13
N THR A 248 -2.67 6.15 -0.30
CA THR A 248 -3.10 6.69 -1.59
C THR A 248 -3.32 8.18 -1.50
N PHE A 249 -3.10 8.88 -2.58
CA PHE A 249 -3.50 10.27 -2.75
C PHE A 249 -4.42 10.36 -3.96
N ASN A 250 -5.68 10.62 -3.68
CA ASN A 250 -6.72 10.63 -4.69
C ASN A 250 -7.01 12.05 -5.16
N ILE A 251 -7.11 12.22 -6.46
CA ILE A 251 -7.62 13.41 -7.11
C ILE A 251 -8.90 13.02 -7.82
N GLY A 252 -9.99 13.70 -7.51
CA GLY A 252 -11.32 13.33 -7.97
C GLY A 252 -12.15 14.50 -8.44
N TYR A 253 -13.18 14.15 -9.20
CA TYR A 253 -14.21 15.04 -9.70
C TYR A 253 -15.57 14.54 -9.20
N GLU A 254 -16.34 15.41 -8.54
CA GLU A 254 -17.68 15.10 -8.00
C GLU A 254 -18.74 15.83 -8.84
N PHE A 255 -19.67 15.04 -9.38
CA PHE A 255 -20.80 15.52 -10.21
C PHE A 255 -22.03 15.80 -9.35
#